data_06e0548f6c8544f7d9371a773de28ec4
#
_entry.id   06e0548f6c8544f7d9371a773de28ec4
#
_cell.length_a   1.000
_cell.length_b   1.000
_cell.length_c   1.000
_cell.angle_alpha   90.00
_cell.angle_beta   90.00
_cell.angle_gamma   90.00
#
_symmetry.space_group_name_H-M   'P 1'
#
loop_
_entity.id
_entity.type
_entity.pdbx_description
1 polymer ?
#
loop_
_entity_poly.entity_id
_entity_poly.type
_entity_poly.pdbx_seq_one_letter_code
_entity_poly.pdbx_strand_id
1 'polypeptide(L)'
;NQDAAFCSFVTRTASGSLQTARTSQINSAVNNVSGVDFVAAYDFDVDGYGSFTTAFDMVYYTKDEFAQAADSTPTESFGYYEGAADFRWRANATVLWFYEDFTTTLNFRFLDDNWEDCWLQFYFSEADNANIPCSHPDKGSYGYHEVKADPYVDLNVDYQYDENISFSIGARNLLGQEPPLVYDAFAQNFDFAWDIPGGAFIYAGFKVRY
;
A
#
# COMPACT_ATOMS: atom_id res chain seq x y z
N ASN A 1 14.83 -9.00 -22.32
CA ASN A 1 15.16 -10.34 -21.84
C ASN A 1 14.79 -11.37 -22.90
N GLN A 2 15.79 -12.12 -23.39
CA GLN A 2 15.58 -13.27 -24.30
C GLN A 2 15.65 -14.54 -23.44
N ASP A 3 14.66 -14.75 -22.61
CA ASP A 3 14.58 -15.96 -21.80
C ASP A 3 14.12 -17.10 -22.69
N ALA A 4 14.97 -18.15 -22.81
CA ALA A 4 14.75 -19.29 -23.66
C ALA A 4 13.46 -20.04 -23.31
N ALA A 5 13.01 -19.99 -22.05
CA ALA A 5 11.78 -20.62 -21.58
C ALA A 5 10.54 -20.10 -22.33
N PHE A 6 10.55 -18.83 -22.72
CA PHE A 6 9.42 -18.18 -23.41
C PHE A 6 9.52 -18.23 -24.94
N CYS A 7 10.65 -18.61 -25.52
CA CYS A 7 10.84 -18.68 -26.98
C CYS A 7 9.83 -19.63 -27.66
N SER A 8 9.42 -20.70 -27.01
CA SER A 8 8.44 -21.65 -27.52
C SER A 8 7.01 -21.08 -27.66
N PHE A 9 6.71 -19.98 -27.01
CA PHE A 9 5.41 -19.33 -27.10
C PHE A 9 5.30 -18.33 -28.25
N VAL A 10 6.42 -18.10 -28.97
CA VAL A 10 6.48 -17.11 -30.05
C VAL A 10 6.87 -17.80 -31.34
N THR A 11 6.07 -17.62 -32.38
CA THR A 11 6.48 -18.03 -33.75
C THR A 11 6.71 -16.80 -34.63
N ARG A 12 7.69 -16.88 -35.51
CA ARG A 12 8.04 -15.81 -36.44
C ARG A 12 8.01 -16.29 -37.87
N THR A 13 7.76 -15.39 -38.80
CA THR A 13 7.89 -15.64 -40.24
C THR A 13 9.35 -15.78 -40.62
N ALA A 14 9.61 -16.28 -41.85
CA ALA A 14 10.96 -16.35 -42.40
C ALA A 14 11.67 -14.97 -42.49
N SER A 15 10.89 -13.87 -42.54
CA SER A 15 11.39 -12.50 -42.51
C SER A 15 11.65 -11.95 -41.09
N GLY A 16 11.39 -12.76 -40.02
CA GLY A 16 11.59 -12.38 -38.63
C GLY A 16 10.40 -11.67 -37.96
N SER A 17 9.35 -11.36 -38.71
CA SER A 17 8.16 -10.72 -38.18
C SER A 17 7.40 -11.64 -37.21
N LEU A 18 6.83 -11.10 -36.13
CA LEU A 18 5.99 -11.85 -35.20
C LEU A 18 4.76 -12.40 -35.94
N GLN A 19 4.58 -13.73 -35.90
CA GLN A 19 3.43 -14.43 -36.52
C GLN A 19 2.39 -14.77 -35.45
N THR A 20 2.80 -15.38 -34.35
CA THR A 20 1.92 -15.78 -33.26
C THR A 20 2.62 -15.55 -31.92
N ALA A 21 1.91 -15.06 -30.93
CA ALA A 21 2.29 -15.11 -29.53
C ALA A 21 1.21 -15.88 -28.77
N ARG A 22 1.57 -16.96 -28.11
CA ARG A 22 0.69 -17.73 -27.26
C ARG A 22 0.82 -17.18 -25.84
N THR A 23 -0.27 -16.70 -25.28
CA THR A 23 -0.38 -16.34 -23.86
C THR A 23 -1.07 -17.49 -23.12
N SER A 24 -0.44 -18.00 -22.08
CA SER A 24 -1.00 -19.04 -21.22
C SER A 24 -0.50 -18.82 -19.79
N GLN A 25 -1.30 -19.28 -18.83
CA GLN A 25 -0.85 -19.34 -17.44
C GLN A 25 0.24 -20.39 -17.30
N ILE A 26 1.31 -20.05 -16.62
CA ILE A 26 2.39 -20.96 -16.25
C ILE A 26 2.58 -20.92 -14.74
N ASN A 27 3.07 -22.00 -14.16
CA ASN A 27 3.48 -21.98 -12.76
C ASN A 27 4.81 -21.22 -12.65
N SER A 28 4.90 -20.28 -11.71
CA SER A 28 6.17 -19.66 -11.34
C SER A 28 7.13 -20.69 -10.78
N ALA A 29 8.43 -20.53 -11.05
CA ALA A 29 9.42 -21.46 -10.55
C ALA A 29 9.72 -21.27 -9.07
N VAL A 30 9.70 -20.03 -8.60
CA VAL A 30 9.97 -19.66 -7.20
C VAL A 30 9.02 -18.55 -6.78
N ASN A 31 8.45 -18.72 -5.59
CA ASN A 31 7.77 -17.67 -4.84
C ASN A 31 8.04 -17.93 -3.36
N ASN A 32 9.01 -17.22 -2.80
CA ASN A 32 9.43 -17.36 -1.41
C ASN A 32 9.08 -16.10 -0.64
N VAL A 33 8.17 -16.22 0.31
CA VAL A 33 7.78 -15.13 1.21
C VAL A 33 8.11 -15.52 2.64
N SER A 34 8.75 -14.62 3.39
CA SER A 34 8.98 -14.76 4.82
C SER A 34 8.92 -13.40 5.51
N GLY A 35 8.48 -13.42 6.76
CA GLY A 35 8.31 -12.19 7.53
C GLY A 35 8.10 -12.45 9.01
N VAL A 36 7.88 -11.39 9.72
CA VAL A 36 7.56 -11.36 11.15
C VAL A 36 6.28 -10.56 11.34
N ASP A 37 5.31 -11.17 12.01
CA ASP A 37 4.11 -10.49 12.47
C ASP A 37 4.31 -10.11 13.95
N PHE A 38 4.04 -8.86 14.26
CA PHE A 38 4.04 -8.35 15.63
C PHE A 38 2.64 -7.85 15.99
N VAL A 39 2.10 -8.35 17.10
CA VAL A 39 0.80 -7.92 17.62
C VAL A 39 0.94 -7.62 19.10
N ALA A 40 0.42 -6.48 19.53
CA ALA A 40 0.36 -6.07 20.92
C ALA A 40 -1.00 -5.44 21.23
N ALA A 41 -1.55 -5.74 22.39
CA ALA A 41 -2.75 -5.10 22.91
C ALA A 41 -2.56 -4.81 24.40
N TYR A 42 -3.10 -3.67 24.84
CA TYR A 42 -3.00 -3.26 26.23
C TYR A 42 -4.21 -2.42 26.65
N ASP A 43 -4.80 -2.81 27.77
CA ASP A 43 -5.92 -2.10 28.41
C ASP A 43 -5.43 -1.44 29.70
N PHE A 44 -5.83 -0.19 29.93
CA PHE A 44 -5.48 0.55 31.13
C PHE A 44 -6.51 1.61 31.46
N ASP A 45 -6.60 1.92 32.75
CA ASP A 45 -7.44 2.99 33.27
C ASP A 45 -6.58 4.18 33.68
N VAL A 46 -7.11 5.39 33.45
CA VAL A 46 -6.50 6.63 33.92
C VAL A 46 -7.51 7.35 34.80
N ASP A 47 -7.15 7.54 36.08
CA ASP A 47 -8.03 8.16 37.05
C ASP A 47 -8.51 9.54 36.61
N GLY A 48 -9.83 9.73 36.58
CA GLY A 48 -10.48 10.97 36.11
C GLY A 48 -10.57 11.11 34.59
N TYR A 49 -9.97 10.18 33.79
CA TYR A 49 -9.97 10.24 32.31
C TYR A 49 -10.58 9.01 31.64
N GLY A 50 -10.94 7.98 32.41
CA GLY A 50 -11.60 6.78 31.88
C GLY A 50 -10.65 5.66 31.47
N SER A 51 -11.16 4.75 30.63
CA SER A 51 -10.47 3.52 30.22
C SER A 51 -9.99 3.59 28.80
N PHE A 52 -8.84 2.97 28.54
CA PHE A 52 -8.21 2.91 27.24
C PHE A 52 -7.96 1.46 26.85
N THR A 53 -8.30 1.12 25.61
CA THR A 53 -7.86 -0.11 24.93
C THR A 53 -6.96 0.30 23.77
N THR A 54 -5.76 -0.23 23.74
CA THR A 54 -4.82 0.01 22.64
C THR A 54 -4.46 -1.29 21.96
N ALA A 55 -4.37 -1.25 20.64
CA ALA A 55 -3.92 -2.36 19.83
C ALA A 55 -2.91 -1.87 18.80
N PHE A 56 -1.89 -2.67 18.54
CA PHE A 56 -0.91 -2.44 17.50
C PHE A 56 -0.65 -3.74 16.77
N ASP A 57 -0.68 -3.70 15.45
CA ASP A 57 -0.27 -4.79 14.59
C ASP A 57 0.70 -4.30 13.53
N MET A 58 1.70 -5.10 13.21
CA MET A 58 2.72 -4.80 12.22
C MET A 58 3.14 -6.09 11.52
N VAL A 59 3.27 -6.03 10.21
CA VAL A 59 3.90 -7.05 9.39
C VAL A 59 5.20 -6.48 8.84
N TYR A 60 6.29 -7.20 9.01
CA TYR A 60 7.58 -6.90 8.41
C TYR A 60 8.06 -8.09 7.59
N TYR A 61 8.19 -7.91 6.30
CA TYR A 61 8.70 -8.94 5.40
C TYR A 61 10.23 -8.94 5.40
N THR A 62 10.81 -10.09 5.62
CA THR A 62 12.25 -10.30 5.55
C THR A 62 12.70 -10.80 4.19
N LYS A 63 11.76 -11.37 3.42
CA LYS A 63 12.01 -11.95 2.11
C LYS A 63 10.72 -12.00 1.28
N ASP A 64 10.82 -11.58 0.01
CA ASP A 64 9.82 -11.81 -1.03
C ASP A 64 10.52 -11.98 -2.38
N GLU A 65 10.81 -13.21 -2.73
CA GLU A 65 11.54 -13.55 -3.94
C GLU A 65 10.61 -14.22 -4.94
N PHE A 66 10.66 -13.74 -6.16
CA PHE A 66 9.91 -14.28 -7.27
C PHE A 66 10.84 -14.64 -8.45
N ALA A 67 10.61 -15.79 -9.07
CA ALA A 67 11.22 -16.16 -10.35
C ALA A 67 10.14 -16.73 -11.28
N GLN A 68 10.11 -16.23 -12.51
CA GLN A 68 9.13 -16.67 -13.51
C GLN A 68 9.44 -18.05 -14.09
N ALA A 69 10.72 -18.39 -14.22
CA ALA A 69 11.17 -19.65 -14.80
C ALA A 69 12.26 -20.30 -13.95
N ALA A 70 12.45 -21.59 -14.09
CA ALA A 70 13.37 -22.39 -13.28
C ALA A 70 14.85 -22.01 -13.43
N ASP A 71 15.20 -21.39 -14.55
CA ASP A 71 16.54 -20.89 -14.88
C ASP A 71 16.71 -19.38 -14.63
N SER A 72 15.63 -18.71 -14.18
CA SER A 72 15.67 -17.30 -13.82
C SER A 72 16.21 -17.11 -12.41
N THR A 73 17.03 -16.09 -12.23
CA THR A 73 17.44 -15.67 -10.87
C THR A 73 16.26 -15.04 -10.17
N PRO A 74 15.90 -15.48 -8.95
CA PRO A 74 14.87 -14.83 -8.17
C PRO A 74 15.22 -13.36 -7.90
N THR A 75 14.25 -12.49 -8.04
CA THR A 75 14.35 -11.06 -7.70
C THR A 75 13.55 -10.76 -6.48
N GLU A 76 14.07 -9.89 -5.61
CA GLU A 76 13.37 -9.39 -4.44
C GLU A 76 12.52 -8.18 -4.84
N SER A 77 11.23 -8.17 -4.46
CA SER A 77 10.26 -7.14 -4.87
C SER A 77 10.04 -6.03 -3.83
N PHE A 78 10.46 -6.25 -2.58
CA PHE A 78 10.18 -5.30 -1.50
C PHE A 78 10.67 -3.88 -1.73
N GLY A 79 9.79 -2.95 -1.39
CA GLY A 79 10.05 -1.54 -1.45
C GLY A 79 10.12 -1.02 -2.87
N TYR A 80 9.74 -1.85 -3.86
CA TYR A 80 9.69 -1.43 -5.26
C TYR A 80 8.26 -1.49 -5.79
N TYR A 81 7.93 -0.52 -6.64
CA TYR A 81 6.71 -0.51 -7.41
C TYR A 81 6.96 -1.14 -8.78
N GLU A 82 6.45 -2.34 -8.98
CA GLU A 82 6.52 -3.06 -10.27
C GLU A 82 5.10 -3.39 -10.76
N GLY A 83 4.27 -2.36 -10.93
CA GLY A 83 2.86 -2.50 -11.32
C GLY A 83 1.89 -2.66 -10.13
N ALA A 84 2.41 -2.81 -8.93
CA ALA A 84 1.70 -2.73 -7.65
C ALA A 84 2.68 -2.33 -6.54
N ALA A 85 2.19 -1.64 -5.51
CA ALA A 85 3.02 -1.31 -4.36
C ALA A 85 3.32 -2.55 -3.51
N ASP A 86 4.60 -2.78 -3.24
CA ASP A 86 5.07 -3.90 -2.43
C ASP A 86 5.81 -3.38 -1.19
N PHE A 87 5.06 -3.22 -0.10
CA PHE A 87 5.56 -2.63 1.14
C PHE A 87 6.39 -3.63 1.93
N ARG A 88 7.62 -3.26 2.32
CA ARG A 88 8.43 -4.08 3.23
C ARG A 88 7.80 -4.20 4.61
N TRP A 89 7.13 -3.13 5.07
CA TRP A 89 6.36 -3.17 6.31
C TRP A 89 5.07 -2.36 6.21
N ARG A 90 4.11 -2.75 7.02
CA ARG A 90 2.87 -2.01 7.26
C ARG A 90 2.44 -2.24 8.70
N ALA A 91 1.88 -1.20 9.30
CA ALA A 91 1.41 -1.27 10.67
C ALA A 91 0.09 -0.52 10.84
N ASN A 92 -0.71 -0.99 11.80
CA ASN A 92 -1.88 -0.31 12.29
C ASN A 92 -1.78 -0.11 13.80
N ALA A 93 -2.28 1.02 14.28
CA ALA A 93 -2.44 1.27 15.69
C ALA A 93 -3.87 1.78 15.94
N THR A 94 -4.54 1.18 16.92
CA THR A 94 -5.89 1.58 17.33
C THR A 94 -5.87 1.99 18.78
N VAL A 95 -6.51 3.11 19.08
CA VAL A 95 -6.77 3.55 20.44
C VAL A 95 -8.28 3.73 20.60
N LEU A 96 -8.88 2.97 21.50
CA LEU A 96 -10.24 3.19 21.99
C LEU A 96 -10.15 3.88 23.34
N TRP A 97 -10.87 4.96 23.49
CA TRP A 97 -11.00 5.69 24.75
C TRP A 97 -12.46 5.72 25.16
N PHE A 98 -12.73 5.21 26.35
CA PHE A 98 -14.05 5.17 26.99
C PHE A 98 -14.07 6.18 28.13
N TYR A 99 -14.92 7.17 28.02
CA TYR A 99 -15.08 8.18 29.03
C TYR A 99 -16.57 8.56 29.18
N GLU A 100 -17.15 8.21 30.34
CA GLU A 100 -18.59 8.39 30.59
C GLU A 100 -19.43 7.77 29.45
N ASP A 101 -20.25 8.57 28.78
CA ASP A 101 -21.11 8.15 27.67
C ASP A 101 -20.41 8.23 26.30
N PHE A 102 -19.12 8.57 26.26
CA PHE A 102 -18.34 8.70 25.03
C PHE A 102 -17.45 7.49 24.78
N THR A 103 -17.43 7.06 23.53
CA THR A 103 -16.42 6.14 23.00
C THR A 103 -15.71 6.81 21.83
N THR A 104 -14.42 7.04 21.97
CA THR A 104 -13.60 7.61 20.90
C THR A 104 -12.68 6.55 20.34
N THR A 105 -12.66 6.40 19.02
CA THR A 105 -11.76 5.50 18.29
C THR A 105 -10.82 6.31 17.42
N LEU A 106 -9.53 6.12 17.61
CA LEU A 106 -8.47 6.60 16.73
C LEU A 106 -7.79 5.41 16.08
N ASN A 107 -7.74 5.42 14.75
CA ASN A 107 -6.97 4.44 13.98
C ASN A 107 -5.86 5.15 13.24
N PHE A 108 -4.67 4.59 13.33
CA PHE A 108 -3.50 5.00 12.59
C PHE A 108 -3.09 3.86 11.66
N ARG A 109 -2.87 4.18 10.39
CA ARG A 109 -2.39 3.25 9.39
C ARG A 109 -1.08 3.77 8.84
N PHE A 110 -0.06 2.91 8.86
CA PHE A 110 1.29 3.20 8.41
C PHE A 110 1.65 2.23 7.29
N LEU A 111 2.22 2.76 6.24
CA LEU A 111 2.75 2.01 5.10
C LEU A 111 4.22 2.39 4.93
N ASP A 112 5.01 1.49 4.38
CA ASP A 112 6.41 1.77 4.03
C ASP A 112 6.50 2.63 2.77
N ASP A 113 7.61 3.30 2.59
CA ASP A 113 7.93 3.97 1.34
C ASP A 113 8.20 2.95 0.24
N ASN A 114 7.97 3.34 -1.02
CA ASN A 114 8.26 2.52 -2.19
C ASN A 114 9.16 3.28 -3.17
N TRP A 115 9.84 2.54 -4.02
CA TRP A 115 10.67 3.06 -5.09
C TRP A 115 10.11 2.63 -6.43
N GLU A 116 9.83 3.55 -7.33
CA GLU A 116 9.46 3.26 -8.72
C GLU A 116 10.61 3.53 -9.68
N ASP A 117 10.73 2.70 -10.74
CA ASP A 117 11.74 2.90 -11.80
C ASP A 117 11.35 4.10 -12.67
N CYS A 118 12.31 4.96 -12.94
CA CYS A 118 12.11 6.16 -13.75
C CYS A 118 12.19 5.93 -15.27
N TRP A 119 12.33 4.71 -15.76
CA TRP A 119 12.55 4.48 -17.21
C TRP A 119 11.36 4.91 -18.08
N LEU A 120 10.12 4.75 -17.62
CA LEU A 120 8.93 5.17 -18.36
C LEU A 120 8.88 6.69 -18.54
N GLN A 121 9.26 7.43 -17.52
CA GLN A 121 9.32 8.89 -17.56
C GLN A 121 10.35 9.36 -18.61
N PHE A 122 11.50 8.72 -18.67
CA PHE A 122 12.52 9.00 -19.69
C PHE A 122 12.06 8.66 -21.10
N TYR A 123 11.25 7.63 -21.26
CA TYR A 123 10.80 7.16 -22.57
C TYR A 123 9.72 8.06 -23.17
N PHE A 124 8.83 8.62 -22.36
CA PHE A 124 7.66 9.37 -22.83
C PHE A 124 7.82 10.90 -22.76
N SER A 125 8.81 11.42 -22.08
CA SER A 125 8.90 12.85 -21.81
C SER A 125 10.34 13.33 -21.68
N GLU A 126 11.04 13.54 -22.80
CA GLU A 126 12.37 14.18 -22.78
C GLU A 126 12.34 15.62 -22.22
N ALA A 127 11.21 16.30 -22.26
CA ALA A 127 11.09 17.71 -21.88
C ALA A 127 10.73 17.91 -20.39
N ASP A 128 10.03 16.96 -19.76
CA ASP A 128 9.51 17.10 -18.40
C ASP A 128 10.34 16.37 -17.32
N ASN A 129 11.34 15.61 -17.73
CA ASN A 129 12.21 14.83 -16.85
C ASN A 129 12.99 15.65 -15.81
N ALA A 130 13.15 16.94 -16.04
CA ALA A 130 13.87 17.83 -15.12
C ALA A 130 13.17 18.01 -13.75
N ASN A 131 11.90 17.64 -13.64
CA ASN A 131 11.09 17.82 -12.44
C ASN A 131 10.77 16.52 -11.68
N ILE A 132 11.13 15.36 -12.23
CA ILE A 132 10.95 14.09 -11.53
C ILE A 132 12.21 13.80 -10.73
N PRO A 133 12.13 13.67 -9.40
CA PRO A 133 13.31 13.44 -8.56
C PRO A 133 13.80 11.99 -8.63
N CYS A 134 14.28 11.56 -9.79
CA CYS A 134 14.88 10.25 -10.04
C CYS A 134 16.31 10.23 -9.49
N SER A 135 16.47 10.12 -8.18
CA SER A 135 17.74 10.38 -7.51
C SER A 135 18.45 9.15 -6.92
N HIS A 136 17.81 7.98 -6.90
CA HIS A 136 18.45 6.81 -6.28
C HIS A 136 19.45 6.16 -7.25
N PRO A 137 20.77 6.15 -6.94
CA PRO A 137 21.82 5.76 -7.90
C PRO A 137 21.99 4.26 -8.09
N ASP A 138 21.40 3.42 -7.25
CA ASP A 138 21.83 2.02 -7.12
C ASP A 138 21.13 1.03 -8.05
N LYS A 139 20.08 1.43 -8.77
CA LYS A 139 19.33 0.49 -9.59
C LYS A 139 18.90 1.08 -10.93
N GLY A 140 19.47 0.55 -12.00
CA GLY A 140 19.12 0.91 -13.37
C GLY A 140 19.80 2.18 -13.90
N SER A 141 19.77 2.33 -15.24
CA SER A 141 20.41 3.45 -15.95
C SER A 141 19.64 4.77 -15.83
N TYR A 142 18.41 4.75 -15.30
CA TYR A 142 17.52 5.91 -15.26
C TYR A 142 17.23 6.43 -13.85
N GLY A 143 17.63 5.69 -12.80
CA GLY A 143 17.36 6.04 -11.40
C GLY A 143 15.99 5.62 -10.92
N TYR A 144 15.69 5.96 -9.67
CA TYR A 144 14.43 5.63 -8.99
C TYR A 144 13.81 6.88 -8.38
N HIS A 145 12.48 6.94 -8.38
CA HIS A 145 11.67 7.92 -7.67
C HIS A 145 11.16 7.31 -6.37
N GLU A 146 11.35 8.03 -5.25
CA GLU A 146 10.83 7.63 -3.95
C GLU A 146 9.36 8.03 -3.81
N VAL A 147 8.52 7.03 -3.63
CA VAL A 147 7.09 7.17 -3.36
C VAL A 147 6.88 7.11 -1.85
N LYS A 148 6.80 8.27 -1.21
CA LYS A 148 6.65 8.39 0.24
C LYS A 148 5.22 8.11 0.67
N ALA A 149 5.09 7.30 1.73
CA ALA A 149 3.81 7.02 2.34
C ALA A 149 3.65 7.83 3.63
N ASP A 150 2.65 8.72 3.66
CA ASP A 150 2.27 9.44 4.87
C ASP A 150 1.28 8.62 5.72
N PRO A 151 1.31 8.76 7.05
CA PRO A 151 0.38 8.05 7.91
C PRO A 151 -1.05 8.56 7.75
N TYR A 152 -2.00 7.62 7.76
CA TYR A 152 -3.43 7.92 7.73
C TYR A 152 -4.03 7.82 9.12
N VAL A 153 -4.90 8.77 9.43
CA VAL A 153 -5.57 8.85 10.73
C VAL A 153 -7.07 8.89 10.51
N ASP A 154 -7.79 7.97 11.13
CA ASP A 154 -9.25 7.96 11.19
C ASP A 154 -9.70 8.24 12.62
N LEU A 155 -10.73 9.06 12.79
CA LEU A 155 -11.34 9.38 14.05
C LEU A 155 -12.83 9.04 14.01
N ASN A 156 -13.32 8.40 15.06
CA ASN A 156 -14.75 8.27 15.33
C ASN A 156 -15.04 8.58 16.80
N VAL A 157 -16.11 9.33 17.05
CA VAL A 157 -16.63 9.62 18.37
C VAL A 157 -18.09 9.18 18.42
N ASP A 158 -18.39 8.25 19.29
CA ASP A 158 -19.75 7.81 19.61
C ASP A 158 -20.18 8.40 20.95
N TYR A 159 -21.40 8.91 21.02
CA TYR A 159 -22.05 9.41 22.23
C TYR A 159 -23.34 8.64 22.49
N GLN A 160 -23.42 7.96 23.63
CA GLN A 160 -24.61 7.26 24.09
C GLN A 160 -25.46 8.22 24.93
N TYR A 161 -26.55 8.71 24.35
CA TYR A 161 -27.45 9.67 25.02
C TYR A 161 -28.31 8.96 26.08
N ASP A 162 -28.89 7.80 25.73
CA ASP A 162 -29.63 6.92 26.63
C ASP A 162 -29.54 5.45 26.10
N GLU A 163 -30.25 4.51 26.74
CA GLU A 163 -30.23 3.07 26.38
C GLU A 163 -30.64 2.81 24.91
N ASN A 164 -31.39 3.73 24.32
CA ASN A 164 -32.00 3.57 23.00
C ASN A 164 -31.41 4.50 21.92
N ILE A 165 -30.76 5.61 22.30
CA ILE A 165 -30.34 6.65 21.38
C ILE A 165 -28.82 6.84 21.44
N SER A 166 -28.17 6.78 20.30
CA SER A 166 -26.77 7.13 20.18
C SER A 166 -26.50 7.96 18.93
N PHE A 167 -25.46 8.77 19.01
CA PHE A 167 -24.96 9.63 17.94
C PHE A 167 -23.51 9.25 17.65
N SER A 168 -23.09 9.39 16.40
CA SER A 168 -21.71 9.23 16.00
C SER A 168 -21.29 10.36 15.06
N ILE A 169 -20.05 10.77 15.16
CA ILE A 169 -19.38 11.65 14.22
C ILE A 169 -17.98 11.12 13.97
N GLY A 170 -17.55 11.15 12.74
CA GLY A 170 -16.21 10.68 12.43
C GLY A 170 -15.65 11.27 11.17
N ALA A 171 -14.37 11.03 10.97
CA ALA A 171 -13.64 11.35 9.76
C ALA A 171 -12.71 10.20 9.40
N ARG A 172 -12.77 9.73 8.17
CA ARG A 172 -11.71 8.93 7.56
C ARG A 172 -10.69 9.85 6.95
N ASN A 173 -9.44 9.47 7.05
CA ASN A 173 -8.33 10.29 6.59
C ASN A 173 -8.43 11.73 7.14
N LEU A 174 -8.50 11.86 8.45
CA LEU A 174 -8.71 13.13 9.17
C LEU A 174 -7.70 14.22 8.76
N LEU A 175 -6.47 13.81 8.45
CA LEU A 175 -5.40 14.72 8.04
C LEU A 175 -5.49 15.15 6.57
N GLY A 176 -6.41 14.56 5.80
CA GLY A 176 -6.62 14.89 4.40
C GLY A 176 -5.46 14.47 3.48
N GLN A 177 -4.72 13.43 3.88
CA GLN A 177 -3.59 12.93 3.08
C GLN A 177 -4.07 12.47 1.70
N GLU A 178 -3.36 12.88 0.66
CA GLU A 178 -3.57 12.39 -0.68
C GLU A 178 -2.66 11.18 -0.95
N PRO A 179 -3.07 10.26 -1.85
CA PRO A 179 -2.20 9.17 -2.26
C PRO A 179 -0.95 9.76 -2.93
N PRO A 180 0.23 9.18 -2.70
CA PRO A 180 1.42 9.63 -3.38
C PRO A 180 1.29 9.43 -4.89
N LEU A 181 1.96 10.30 -5.65
CA LEU A 181 2.06 10.13 -7.10
C LEU A 181 2.96 8.94 -7.42
N VAL A 182 2.43 8.02 -8.21
CA VAL A 182 3.14 6.87 -8.76
C VAL A 182 3.03 6.95 -10.28
N TYR A 183 4.11 7.26 -10.96
CA TYR A 183 4.10 7.50 -12.41
C TYR A 183 3.88 6.21 -13.21
N ASP A 184 4.31 5.06 -12.66
CA ASP A 184 4.13 3.74 -13.26
C ASP A 184 2.76 3.12 -12.96
N ALA A 185 1.91 3.78 -12.17
CA ALA A 185 0.58 3.28 -11.91
C ALA A 185 -0.28 3.30 -13.18
N PHE A 186 -0.95 2.18 -13.46
CA PHE A 186 -1.72 1.97 -14.70
C PHE A 186 -2.83 3.01 -14.90
N ALA A 187 -3.41 3.55 -13.84
CA ALA A 187 -4.51 4.51 -13.92
C ALA A 187 -4.33 5.64 -12.91
N GLN A 188 -4.49 6.88 -13.40
CA GLN A 188 -4.58 8.10 -12.57
C GLN A 188 -3.34 8.45 -11.73
N ASN A 189 -2.19 7.85 -12.00
CA ASN A 189 -0.91 8.11 -11.31
C ASN A 189 -0.96 7.90 -9.78
N PHE A 190 -1.78 6.96 -9.32
CA PHE A 190 -1.76 6.47 -7.95
C PHE A 190 -2.14 4.98 -7.91
N ASP A 191 -1.78 4.30 -6.86
CA ASP A 191 -2.12 2.89 -6.64
C ASP A 191 -3.13 2.73 -5.51
N PHE A 192 -4.07 1.79 -5.68
CA PHE A 192 -5.10 1.47 -4.68
C PHE A 192 -4.54 0.82 -3.41
N ALA A 193 -3.27 0.44 -3.39
CA ALA A 193 -2.63 -0.04 -2.18
C ALA A 193 -2.59 1.00 -1.06
N TRP A 194 -2.61 2.29 -1.41
CA TRP A 194 -2.78 3.38 -0.46
C TRP A 194 -4.24 3.59 -0.04
N ASP A 195 -5.21 2.98 -0.75
CA ASP A 195 -6.64 2.92 -0.40
C ASP A 195 -7.24 4.26 0.03
N ILE A 196 -7.11 5.32 -0.81
CA ILE A 196 -7.48 6.64 -0.36
C ILE A 196 -8.43 7.31 -1.31
N PRO A 197 -9.65 7.62 -0.86
CA PRO A 197 -10.39 8.71 -1.45
C PRO A 197 -9.66 10.02 -1.18
N GLY A 198 -9.41 10.83 -2.16
CA GLY A 198 -8.74 12.12 -2.00
C GLY A 198 -9.36 12.95 -0.86
N GLY A 199 -8.53 13.31 0.12
CA GLY A 199 -8.92 14.16 1.23
C GLY A 199 -9.70 13.50 2.36
N ALA A 200 -10.11 14.29 3.33
CA ALA A 200 -10.85 13.83 4.49
C ALA A 200 -12.34 13.56 4.15
N PHE A 201 -12.84 12.41 4.58
CA PHE A 201 -14.25 12.05 4.47
C PHE A 201 -14.93 12.13 5.84
N ILE A 202 -15.79 13.13 6.02
CA ILE A 202 -16.53 13.37 7.27
C ILE A 202 -17.90 12.72 7.18
N TYR A 203 -18.30 12.04 8.25
CA TYR A 203 -19.62 11.41 8.36
C TYR A 203 -20.24 11.63 9.73
N ALA A 204 -21.56 11.55 9.80
CA ALA A 204 -22.32 11.54 11.05
C ALA A 204 -23.36 10.41 10.99
N GLY A 205 -23.63 9.83 12.16
CA GLY A 205 -24.57 8.75 12.33
C GLY A 205 -25.53 9.00 13.50
N PHE A 206 -26.71 8.41 13.40
CA PHE A 206 -27.73 8.44 14.42
C PHE A 206 -28.41 7.07 14.49
N LYS A 207 -28.56 6.53 15.70
CA LYS A 207 -29.14 5.21 15.92
C LYS A 207 -30.22 5.29 16.99
N VAL A 208 -31.39 4.71 16.69
CA VAL A 208 -32.49 4.50 17.64
C VAL A 208 -32.80 3.03 17.70
N ARG A 209 -33.01 2.54 18.94
CA ARG A 209 -33.55 1.20 19.23
C ARG A 209 -34.93 1.39 19.84
N TYR A 210 -35.90 0.62 19.43
CA TYR A 210 -37.28 0.61 19.93
C TYR A 210 -37.71 -0.79 20.29
#